data_50722ce3bd30218f9731a6294ec90d69
#
_entry.id   50722ce3bd30218f9731a6294ec90d69
#
_cell.length_a   1.000
_cell.length_b   1.000
_cell.length_c   1.000
_cell.angle_alpha   90.00
_cell.angle_beta   90.00
_cell.angle_gamma   90.00
#
_symmetry.space_group_name_H-M   'P 1'
#
loop_
_entity.id
_entity.type
_entity.pdbx_description
1 polymer ?
#
loop_
_entity_poly.entity_id
_entity_poly.type
_entity_poly.pdbx_seq_one_letter_code
_entity_poly.pdbx_strand_id
1 'polypeptide(L)'
;MIHYLACAGHDRHTMRRFRRWWAGPLADRIRIHAYERPPRAAEPGLYIFSDLERLRPDERAAAAEAHARLSASGPAFRVLNDPARVLGREELLRALHGRGVNAFRAWRVDEALAGARFPVFIRAANAHEGSFTGLLRRPEEVEPALRRVLRWRWRFRREDLLIVEFLDTADANGVFRKYSAMRIGRTLVARHLLFGADWVVKKPALLDAAHLREEQEFLDLFPHREQVSAAFDLAGMEYGRIDYAVLDGRIQVWEINTNPVLIPHPRRVAGPRLDRNLRFADQVIEALGALDAGLAPGAPVPLPHRRSRLRALLPRLRRP
;
A
#
# COMPACT_ATOMS: atom_id res chain seq x y z
N MET A 1 13.67 -17.71 6.88
CA MET A 1 12.25 -17.57 7.37
C MET A 1 11.77 -16.15 7.11
N ILE A 2 10.55 -15.97 6.64
CA ILE A 2 9.97 -14.65 6.32
C ILE A 2 8.99 -14.25 7.40
N HIS A 3 9.25 -13.16 8.08
CA HIS A 3 8.44 -12.60 9.15
C HIS A 3 7.70 -11.36 8.64
N TYR A 4 6.38 -11.46 8.52
CA TYR A 4 5.53 -10.39 8.03
C TYR A 4 4.77 -9.76 9.18
N LEU A 5 4.97 -8.44 9.40
CA LEU A 5 4.34 -7.70 10.48
C LEU A 5 3.18 -6.86 9.92
N ALA A 6 2.01 -6.96 10.55
CA ALA A 6 0.82 -6.18 10.20
C ALA A 6 -0.04 -5.91 11.44
N CYS A 7 -0.98 -5.01 11.38
CA CYS A 7 -1.98 -4.82 12.43
C CYS A 7 -2.90 -6.07 12.53
N ALA A 8 -3.35 -6.39 13.74
CA ALA A 8 -4.17 -7.58 14.00
C ALA A 8 -5.42 -7.63 13.11
N GLY A 9 -5.56 -8.73 12.37
CA GLY A 9 -6.70 -8.98 11.47
C GLY A 9 -6.59 -8.36 10.08
N HIS A 10 -5.66 -7.44 9.83
CA HIS A 10 -5.47 -6.82 8.51
C HIS A 10 -4.70 -7.71 7.54
N ASP A 11 -4.00 -8.71 8.04
CA ASP A 11 -3.31 -9.73 7.26
C ASP A 11 -4.26 -10.70 6.54
N ARG A 12 -5.53 -10.79 6.98
CA ARG A 12 -6.53 -11.78 6.50
C ARG A 12 -6.71 -11.76 4.97
N HIS A 13 -6.76 -10.57 4.38
CA HIS A 13 -6.99 -10.39 2.95
C HIS A 13 -5.72 -10.12 2.15
N THR A 14 -4.58 -10.00 2.80
CA THR A 14 -3.27 -9.68 2.25
C THR A 14 -2.33 -10.88 2.34
N MET A 15 -1.28 -10.84 3.14
CA MET A 15 -0.26 -11.89 3.22
C MET A 15 -0.82 -13.25 3.66
N ARG A 16 -1.80 -13.31 4.58
CA ARG A 16 -2.40 -14.59 4.99
C ARG A 16 -3.12 -15.27 3.84
N ARG A 17 -3.82 -14.50 3.00
CA ARG A 17 -4.46 -15.03 1.79
C ARG A 17 -3.42 -15.52 0.80
N PHE A 18 -2.38 -14.73 0.54
CA PHE A 18 -1.28 -15.12 -0.34
C PHE A 18 -0.64 -16.43 0.14
N ARG A 19 -0.23 -16.47 1.41
CA ARG A 19 0.33 -17.67 2.05
C ARG A 19 -0.53 -18.91 1.85
N ARG A 20 -1.85 -18.78 2.05
CA ARG A 20 -2.78 -19.91 2.00
C ARG A 20 -3.02 -20.46 0.60
N TRP A 21 -3.03 -19.60 -0.41
CA TRP A 21 -3.57 -19.96 -1.72
C TRP A 21 -2.57 -19.81 -2.88
N TRP A 22 -1.49 -19.02 -2.71
CA TRP A 22 -0.64 -18.61 -3.81
C TRP A 22 0.85 -18.80 -3.54
N ALA A 23 1.27 -18.96 -2.28
CA ALA A 23 2.69 -19.00 -1.92
C ALA A 23 3.38 -20.33 -2.22
N GLY A 24 2.63 -21.39 -2.61
CA GLY A 24 3.22 -22.67 -2.93
C GLY A 24 4.20 -23.16 -1.85
N PRO A 25 5.41 -23.56 -2.22
CA PRO A 25 6.41 -24.09 -1.27
C PRO A 25 6.94 -23.03 -0.30
N LEU A 26 6.72 -21.73 -0.57
CA LEU A 26 7.11 -20.67 0.35
C LEU A 26 6.17 -20.52 1.55
N ALA A 27 4.98 -21.14 1.50
CA ALA A 27 3.94 -20.98 2.52
C ALA A 27 4.41 -21.33 3.94
N ASP A 28 5.21 -22.39 4.08
CA ASP A 28 5.71 -22.85 5.38
C ASP A 28 6.85 -21.96 5.93
N ARG A 29 7.44 -21.14 5.07
CA ARG A 29 8.49 -20.19 5.43
C ARG A 29 7.96 -18.81 5.80
N ILE A 30 6.64 -18.55 5.70
CA ILE A 30 6.02 -17.28 6.05
C ILE A 30 5.40 -17.36 7.43
N ARG A 31 5.85 -16.51 8.35
CA ARG A 31 5.28 -16.25 9.67
C ARG A 31 4.65 -14.87 9.69
N ILE A 32 3.44 -14.76 10.21
CA ILE A 32 2.71 -13.48 10.30
C ILE A 32 2.59 -13.09 11.75
N HIS A 33 3.03 -11.87 12.07
CA HIS A 33 3.03 -11.30 13.41
C HIS A 33 2.14 -10.06 13.45
N ALA A 34 1.41 -9.91 14.55
CA ALA A 34 0.64 -8.70 14.80
C ALA A 34 1.48 -7.72 15.63
N TYR A 35 1.48 -6.43 15.26
CA TYR A 35 2.17 -5.39 16.04
C TYR A 35 1.69 -5.32 17.48
N GLU A 36 0.42 -5.64 17.74
CA GLU A 36 -0.17 -5.64 19.07
C GLU A 36 0.31 -6.81 19.95
N ARG A 37 0.95 -7.81 19.35
CA ARG A 37 1.46 -9.02 20.02
C ARG A 37 2.79 -9.45 19.40
N PRO A 38 3.83 -8.62 19.49
CA PRO A 38 5.13 -8.98 18.93
C PRO A 38 5.72 -10.19 19.68
N PRO A 39 6.53 -11.02 19.01
CA PRO A 39 7.27 -12.08 19.66
C PRO A 39 8.26 -11.49 20.69
N ARG A 40 8.58 -12.26 21.73
CA ARG A 40 9.57 -11.83 22.76
C ARG A 40 11.00 -11.76 22.20
N ALA A 41 11.30 -12.66 21.28
CA ALA A 41 12.54 -12.68 20.54
C ALA A 41 12.27 -12.85 19.05
N ALA A 42 13.11 -12.24 18.25
CA ALA A 42 13.09 -12.35 16.79
C ALA A 42 14.04 -13.46 16.37
N GLU A 43 13.54 -14.45 15.66
CA GLU A 43 14.32 -15.48 14.99
C GLU A 43 15.03 -14.90 13.77
N PRO A 44 16.23 -15.41 13.38
CA PRO A 44 16.89 -15.03 12.14
C PRO A 44 15.98 -15.15 10.93
N GLY A 45 16.00 -14.14 10.04
CA GLY A 45 15.15 -14.15 8.87
C GLY A 45 14.96 -12.80 8.18
N LEU A 46 14.11 -12.81 7.15
CA LEU A 46 13.64 -11.62 6.45
C LEU A 46 12.43 -11.03 7.21
N TYR A 47 12.54 -9.79 7.64
CA TYR A 47 11.46 -9.05 8.31
C TYR A 47 10.87 -8.00 7.39
N ILE A 48 9.55 -8.02 7.20
CA ILE A 48 8.81 -7.06 6.39
C ILE A 48 7.87 -6.28 7.31
N PHE A 49 8.19 -5.01 7.54
CA PHE A 49 7.32 -4.09 8.28
C PHE A 49 6.25 -3.55 7.32
N SER A 50 5.03 -4.03 7.47
CA SER A 50 3.91 -3.65 6.62
C SER A 50 2.79 -2.96 7.40
N ASP A 51 1.73 -2.50 6.72
CA ASP A 51 0.56 -1.86 7.37
C ASP A 51 0.92 -0.59 8.18
N LEU A 52 2.05 0.05 7.84
CA LEU A 52 2.66 1.15 8.60
C LEU A 52 1.76 2.39 8.67
N GLU A 53 0.94 2.60 7.66
CA GLU A 53 -0.03 3.68 7.56
C GLU A 53 -1.14 3.60 8.62
N ARG A 54 -1.33 2.45 9.27
CA ARG A 54 -2.35 2.23 10.30
C ARG A 54 -1.81 2.30 11.72
N LEU A 55 -0.50 2.33 11.87
CA LEU A 55 0.14 2.43 13.17
C LEU A 55 -0.07 3.83 13.77
N ARG A 56 -0.45 3.88 15.03
CA ARG A 56 -0.42 5.11 15.80
C ARG A 56 1.03 5.57 16.01
N PRO A 57 1.27 6.85 16.32
CA PRO A 57 2.63 7.36 16.50
C PRO A 57 3.47 6.55 17.49
N ASP A 58 2.89 6.12 18.62
CA ASP A 58 3.54 5.30 19.64
C ASP A 58 3.84 3.87 19.15
N GLU A 59 2.93 3.26 18.38
CA GLU A 59 3.12 1.95 17.77
C GLU A 59 4.18 2.00 16.67
N ARG A 60 4.17 3.07 15.88
CA ARG A 60 5.15 3.30 14.82
C ARG A 60 6.56 3.53 15.37
N ALA A 61 6.68 4.28 16.47
CA ALA A 61 7.96 4.46 17.17
C ALA A 61 8.51 3.12 17.72
N ALA A 62 7.64 2.27 18.30
CA ALA A 62 8.04 0.95 18.77
C ALA A 62 8.45 0.02 17.61
N ALA A 63 7.76 0.10 16.47
CA ALA A 63 8.14 -0.63 15.28
C ALA A 63 9.48 -0.17 14.70
N ALA A 64 9.77 1.14 14.74
CA ALA A 64 11.05 1.71 14.33
C ALA A 64 12.20 1.26 15.24
N GLU A 65 11.98 1.20 16.55
CA GLU A 65 12.97 0.67 17.50
C GLU A 65 13.27 -0.82 17.21
N ALA A 66 12.23 -1.63 16.96
CA ALA A 66 12.39 -3.03 16.60
C ALA A 66 13.14 -3.19 15.27
N HIS A 67 12.80 -2.38 14.26
CA HIS A 67 13.49 -2.35 12.97
C HIS A 67 14.98 -2.03 13.13
N ALA A 68 15.32 -0.96 13.85
CA ALA A 68 16.71 -0.54 14.08
C ALA A 68 17.51 -1.64 14.79
N ARG A 69 16.91 -2.29 15.80
CA ARG A 69 17.55 -3.39 16.53
C ARG A 69 17.83 -4.59 15.62
N LEU A 70 16.86 -5.00 14.81
CA LEU A 70 17.04 -6.10 13.85
C LEU A 70 18.11 -5.77 12.81
N SER A 71 18.09 -4.55 12.27
CA SER A 71 19.09 -4.09 11.30
C SER A 71 20.52 -4.09 11.87
N ALA A 72 20.68 -3.82 13.16
CA ALA A 72 21.96 -3.85 13.85
C ALA A 72 22.41 -5.26 14.26
N SER A 73 21.56 -6.30 14.12
CA SER A 73 21.84 -7.66 14.59
C SER A 73 22.63 -8.52 13.59
N GLY A 74 23.13 -7.91 12.51
CA GLY A 74 24.03 -8.54 11.55
C GLY A 74 23.34 -9.30 10.42
N PRO A 75 24.10 -10.06 9.61
CA PRO A 75 23.65 -10.60 8.34
C PRO A 75 22.62 -11.74 8.44
N ALA A 76 22.32 -12.21 9.64
CA ALA A 76 21.23 -13.16 9.89
C ALA A 76 19.84 -12.52 9.79
N PHE A 77 19.77 -11.20 9.77
CA PHE A 77 18.54 -10.42 9.69
C PHE A 77 18.56 -9.50 8.48
N ARG A 78 17.52 -9.58 7.67
CA ARG A 78 17.24 -8.61 6.61
C ARG A 78 15.91 -7.94 6.93
N VAL A 79 15.87 -6.62 6.85
CA VAL A 79 14.71 -5.86 7.28
C VAL A 79 14.27 -4.93 6.15
N LEU A 80 12.99 -4.93 5.82
CA LEU A 80 12.39 -4.08 4.79
C LEU A 80 11.38 -3.12 5.41
N ASN A 81 11.31 -1.92 4.87
CA ASN A 81 10.44 -0.82 5.28
C ASN A 81 10.77 -0.31 6.69
N ASP A 82 11.71 0.60 6.77
CA ASP A 82 12.01 1.31 8.02
C ASP A 82 10.80 2.19 8.44
N PRO A 83 10.13 1.88 9.57
CA PRO A 83 8.98 2.66 10.01
C PRO A 83 9.30 4.13 10.32
N ALA A 84 10.55 4.47 10.58
CA ALA A 84 10.96 5.86 10.81
C ALA A 84 11.09 6.66 9.50
N ARG A 85 11.31 5.99 8.37
CA ARG A 85 11.63 6.63 7.07
C ARG A 85 10.51 6.53 6.03
N VAL A 86 9.68 5.50 6.10
CA VAL A 86 8.58 5.30 5.16
C VAL A 86 7.60 6.47 5.24
N LEU A 87 7.34 7.12 4.11
CA LEU A 87 6.38 8.22 4.02
C LEU A 87 4.94 7.72 4.09
N GLY A 88 4.10 8.39 4.89
CA GLY A 88 2.66 8.23 4.83
C GLY A 88 2.09 8.79 3.52
N ARG A 89 0.80 8.50 3.20
CA ARG A 89 0.18 8.94 1.94
C ARG A 89 0.25 10.45 1.75
N GLU A 90 -0.07 11.23 2.77
CA GLU A 90 0.00 12.70 2.70
C GLU A 90 1.40 13.17 2.34
N GLU A 91 2.39 12.74 3.13
CA GLU A 91 3.80 13.09 2.95
C GLU A 91 4.29 12.69 1.55
N LEU A 92 3.93 11.48 1.11
CA LEU A 92 4.27 10.98 -0.22
C LEU A 92 3.68 11.84 -1.33
N LEU A 93 2.37 12.15 -1.29
CA LEU A 93 1.72 12.95 -2.33
C LEU A 93 2.30 14.36 -2.40
N ARG A 94 2.61 14.98 -1.25
CA ARG A 94 3.28 16.28 -1.19
C ARG A 94 4.70 16.22 -1.76
N ALA A 95 5.47 15.21 -1.39
CA ALA A 95 6.84 15.03 -1.89
C ALA A 95 6.87 14.77 -3.40
N LEU A 96 5.94 13.97 -3.92
CA LEU A 96 5.80 13.71 -5.36
C LEU A 96 5.42 14.97 -6.14
N HIS A 97 4.48 15.78 -5.62
CA HIS A 97 4.13 17.05 -6.24
C HIS A 97 5.29 18.04 -6.18
N GLY A 98 5.93 18.19 -5.03
CA GLY A 98 7.09 19.10 -4.86
C GLY A 98 8.28 18.76 -5.76
N ARG A 99 8.40 17.50 -6.21
CA ARG A 99 9.41 17.05 -7.18
C ARG A 99 8.92 17.04 -8.63
N GLY A 100 7.72 17.52 -8.89
CA GLY A 100 7.14 17.57 -10.25
C GLY A 100 6.78 16.21 -10.83
N VAL A 101 6.69 15.14 -9.99
CA VAL A 101 6.22 13.81 -10.41
C VAL A 101 4.71 13.82 -10.57
N ASN A 102 3.98 14.21 -9.50
CA ASN A 102 2.54 14.37 -9.56
C ASN A 102 2.16 15.77 -10.01
N ALA A 103 1.28 15.86 -11.01
CA ALA A 103 0.70 17.11 -11.46
C ALA A 103 -0.44 17.63 -10.55
N PHE A 104 -0.87 16.84 -9.58
CA PHE A 104 -1.93 17.17 -8.62
C PHE A 104 -1.40 17.29 -7.19
N ARG A 105 -2.13 18.03 -6.36
CA ARG A 105 -1.78 18.29 -4.96
C ARG A 105 -2.76 17.64 -3.98
N ALA A 106 -2.32 17.52 -2.74
CA ALA A 106 -3.14 17.06 -1.62
C ALA A 106 -2.93 17.99 -0.41
N TRP A 107 -4.01 18.22 0.32
CA TRP A 107 -4.05 19.03 1.55
C TRP A 107 -4.73 18.26 2.68
N ARG A 108 -4.37 18.60 3.90
CA ARG A 108 -5.21 18.24 5.05
C ARG A 108 -6.48 19.10 4.99
N VAL A 109 -7.57 18.58 5.55
CA VAL A 109 -8.87 19.26 5.49
C VAL A 109 -8.97 20.55 6.34
N ASP A 110 -8.01 20.77 7.23
CA ASP A 110 -7.87 21.96 8.07
C ASP A 110 -6.93 23.03 7.48
N GLU A 111 -6.30 22.72 6.36
CA GLU A 111 -5.45 23.68 5.63
C GLU A 111 -6.27 24.57 4.69
N ALA A 112 -5.78 25.77 4.48
CA ALA A 112 -6.33 26.64 3.44
C ALA A 112 -6.07 26.06 2.05
N LEU A 113 -7.10 25.97 1.22
CA LEU A 113 -7.02 25.45 -0.15
C LEU A 113 -6.49 26.52 -1.13
N ALA A 114 -5.50 27.32 -0.68
CA ALA A 114 -4.93 28.37 -1.50
C ALA A 114 -4.31 27.80 -2.78
N GLY A 115 -4.79 28.27 -3.94
CA GLY A 115 -4.34 27.81 -5.23
C GLY A 115 -4.73 26.37 -5.58
N ALA A 116 -5.71 25.76 -4.90
CA ALA A 116 -6.24 24.44 -5.28
C ALA A 116 -6.97 24.52 -6.62
N ARG A 117 -6.68 23.57 -7.49
CA ARG A 117 -7.38 23.41 -8.78
C ARG A 117 -8.57 22.49 -8.59
N PHE A 118 -9.75 23.01 -8.84
CA PHE A 118 -10.97 22.22 -8.81
C PHE A 118 -11.19 21.51 -10.17
N PRO A 119 -11.84 20.32 -10.16
CA PRO A 119 -12.50 19.69 -9.02
C PRO A 119 -11.51 18.99 -8.06
N VAL A 120 -11.97 18.82 -6.81
CA VAL A 120 -11.26 18.08 -5.76
C VAL A 120 -12.15 16.94 -5.22
N PHE A 121 -11.57 16.04 -4.43
CA PHE A 121 -12.32 15.01 -3.72
C PHE A 121 -11.74 14.76 -2.33
N ILE A 122 -12.53 14.18 -1.43
CA ILE A 122 -12.11 13.84 -0.06
C ILE A 122 -11.83 12.34 0.03
N ARG A 123 -10.70 12.00 0.65
CA ARG A 123 -10.31 10.61 0.95
C ARG A 123 -9.65 10.50 2.32
N ALA A 124 -9.50 9.28 2.84
CA ALA A 124 -8.70 9.05 4.04
C ALA A 124 -7.19 9.12 3.73
N ALA A 125 -6.44 9.69 4.68
CA ALA A 125 -4.98 9.68 4.66
C ALA A 125 -4.42 8.25 4.81
N ASN A 126 -5.02 7.45 5.70
CA ASN A 126 -4.45 6.18 6.17
C ASN A 126 -5.36 4.95 5.91
N ALA A 127 -6.32 5.04 4.97
CA ALA A 127 -7.19 3.94 4.61
C ALA A 127 -7.27 3.72 3.09
N HIS A 128 -7.52 2.46 2.68
CA HIS A 128 -7.55 2.05 1.27
C HIS A 128 -8.97 1.95 0.70
N GLU A 129 -9.88 2.82 1.17
CA GLU A 129 -11.30 2.79 0.77
C GLU A 129 -11.60 3.55 -0.52
N GLY A 130 -10.61 4.27 -1.05
CA GLY A 130 -10.74 5.14 -2.22
C GLY A 130 -11.29 6.52 -1.83
N SER A 131 -11.98 7.18 -2.76
CA SER A 131 -12.63 8.46 -2.50
C SER A 131 -13.88 8.29 -1.63
N PHE A 132 -14.12 9.25 -0.73
CA PHE A 132 -15.33 9.33 0.11
C PHE A 132 -16.41 10.23 -0.51
N THR A 133 -16.05 11.03 -1.50
CA THR A 133 -16.97 11.91 -2.23
C THR A 133 -16.86 11.67 -3.74
N GLY A 134 -17.85 12.15 -4.47
CA GLY A 134 -17.67 12.48 -5.88
C GLY A 134 -16.73 13.68 -6.04
N LEU A 135 -16.62 14.18 -7.25
CA LEU A 135 -15.85 15.38 -7.56
C LEU A 135 -16.60 16.61 -7.06
N LEU A 136 -15.95 17.40 -6.21
CA LEU A 136 -16.39 18.69 -5.73
C LEU A 136 -15.83 19.75 -6.67
N ARG A 137 -16.68 20.51 -7.31
CA ARG A 137 -16.31 21.40 -8.43
C ARG A 137 -15.99 22.82 -7.97
N ARG A 138 -16.42 23.19 -6.76
CA ARG A 138 -16.28 24.56 -6.22
C ARG A 138 -15.91 24.53 -4.73
N PRO A 139 -15.18 25.54 -4.24
CA PRO A 139 -14.75 25.62 -2.84
C PRO A 139 -15.87 25.46 -1.82
N GLU A 140 -17.02 26.06 -2.07
CA GLU A 140 -18.19 26.04 -1.20
C GLU A 140 -18.83 24.67 -1.02
N GLU A 141 -18.51 23.71 -1.87
CA GLU A 141 -18.98 22.31 -1.77
C GLU A 141 -18.16 21.49 -0.76
N VAL A 142 -16.96 21.94 -0.40
CA VAL A 142 -16.01 21.14 0.38
C VAL A 142 -16.48 20.95 1.81
N GLU A 143 -16.81 22.00 2.53
CA GLU A 143 -17.20 21.91 3.94
C GLU A 143 -18.53 21.16 4.16
N PRO A 144 -19.58 21.34 3.33
CA PRO A 144 -20.78 20.49 3.39
C PRO A 144 -20.49 19.01 3.12
N ALA A 145 -19.62 18.69 2.15
CA ALA A 145 -19.22 17.33 1.85
C ALA A 145 -18.42 16.72 3.01
N LEU A 146 -17.48 17.48 3.60
CA LEU A 146 -16.70 17.06 4.75
C LEU A 146 -17.58 16.72 5.96
N ARG A 147 -18.56 17.61 6.31
CA ARG A 147 -19.52 17.33 7.38
C ARG A 147 -20.32 16.05 7.13
N ARG A 148 -20.71 15.79 5.86
CA ARG A 148 -21.40 14.56 5.47
C ARG A 148 -20.50 13.34 5.67
N VAL A 149 -19.25 13.39 5.21
CA VAL A 149 -18.27 12.30 5.39
C VAL A 149 -18.09 11.98 6.86
N LEU A 150 -17.85 12.97 7.73
CA LEU A 150 -17.63 12.76 9.15
C LEU A 150 -18.88 12.19 9.85
N ARG A 151 -20.09 12.57 9.44
CA ARG A 151 -21.34 12.02 9.97
C ARG A 151 -21.55 10.55 9.60
N TRP A 152 -21.28 10.17 8.32
CA TRP A 152 -21.51 8.80 7.85
C TRP A 152 -20.33 7.86 8.09
N ARG A 153 -19.14 8.41 8.26
CA ARG A 153 -17.90 7.70 8.51
C ARG A 153 -17.36 8.04 9.90
N TRP A 154 -18.18 7.91 10.91
CA TRP A 154 -17.94 8.30 12.32
C TRP A 154 -16.61 7.82 12.93
N ARG A 155 -15.95 6.82 12.32
CA ARG A 155 -14.63 6.32 12.72
C ARG A 155 -13.46 7.21 12.29
N PHE A 156 -13.69 8.16 11.36
CA PHE A 156 -12.69 9.10 10.91
C PHE A 156 -12.90 10.45 11.57
N ARG A 157 -11.79 11.13 11.84
CA ARG A 157 -11.73 12.51 12.29
C ARG A 157 -11.27 13.41 11.16
N ARG A 158 -11.33 14.73 11.36
CA ARG A 158 -10.83 15.70 10.36
C ARG A 158 -9.36 15.44 10.02
N GLU A 159 -8.53 15.20 11.03
CA GLU A 159 -7.10 14.88 10.86
C GLU A 159 -6.81 13.60 10.05
N ASP A 160 -7.77 12.72 9.89
CA ASP A 160 -7.64 11.48 9.11
C ASP A 160 -7.97 11.68 7.62
N LEU A 161 -8.36 12.89 7.21
CA LEU A 161 -8.88 13.17 5.88
C LEU A 161 -7.96 14.09 5.08
N LEU A 162 -7.92 13.84 3.77
CA LEU A 162 -7.23 14.65 2.77
C LEU A 162 -8.23 15.16 1.73
N ILE A 163 -7.99 16.38 1.25
CA ILE A 163 -8.56 16.93 0.03
C ILE A 163 -7.51 16.76 -1.06
N VAL A 164 -7.88 16.16 -2.17
CA VAL A 164 -6.97 15.87 -3.27
C VAL A 164 -7.52 16.46 -4.56
N GLU A 165 -6.68 17.13 -5.35
CA GLU A 165 -7.04 17.59 -6.70
C GLU A 165 -7.34 16.39 -7.59
N PHE A 166 -8.41 16.48 -8.34
CA PHE A 166 -8.67 15.56 -9.43
C PHE A 166 -7.74 15.89 -10.60
N LEU A 167 -7.12 14.86 -11.13
CA LEU A 167 -6.38 14.93 -12.37
C LEU A 167 -7.06 14.02 -13.39
N ASP A 168 -7.49 14.61 -14.50
CA ASP A 168 -8.05 13.83 -15.58
C ASP A 168 -6.92 13.08 -16.31
N THR A 169 -6.97 11.77 -16.25
CA THR A 169 -6.03 10.86 -16.91
C THR A 169 -6.74 9.94 -17.91
N ALA A 170 -7.98 10.30 -18.30
CA ALA A 170 -8.68 9.59 -19.36
C ALA A 170 -7.98 9.80 -20.70
N ASP A 171 -8.03 8.79 -21.55
CA ASP A 171 -7.65 8.94 -22.95
C ASP A 171 -8.75 9.66 -23.77
N ALA A 172 -8.52 9.84 -25.06
CA ALA A 172 -9.47 10.50 -25.97
C ALA A 172 -10.84 9.78 -26.06
N ASN A 173 -10.91 8.52 -25.63
CA ASN A 173 -12.15 7.73 -25.58
C ASN A 173 -12.81 7.73 -24.21
N GLY A 174 -12.31 8.52 -23.25
CA GLY A 174 -12.80 8.59 -21.88
C GLY A 174 -12.42 7.39 -21.01
N VAL A 175 -11.41 6.60 -21.41
CA VAL A 175 -10.96 5.42 -20.66
C VAL A 175 -9.85 5.78 -19.69
N PHE A 176 -10.11 5.55 -18.42
CA PHE A 176 -9.12 5.67 -17.35
C PHE A 176 -8.32 4.38 -17.19
N ARG A 177 -7.01 4.52 -17.04
CA ARG A 177 -6.05 3.42 -16.82
C ARG A 177 -5.45 3.50 -15.43
N LYS A 178 -5.57 2.41 -14.69
CA LYS A 178 -4.90 2.27 -13.39
C LYS A 178 -3.84 1.17 -13.46
N TYR A 179 -2.61 1.59 -13.51
CA TYR A 179 -1.43 0.74 -13.43
C TYR A 179 -1.11 0.38 -12.00
N SER A 180 -0.56 -0.79 -11.81
CA SER A 180 -0.07 -1.22 -10.51
C SER A 180 1.21 -2.03 -10.62
N ALA A 181 2.14 -1.81 -9.70
CA ALA A 181 3.39 -2.57 -9.59
C ALA A 181 3.73 -2.86 -8.13
N MET A 182 4.51 -3.91 -7.90
CA MET A 182 4.96 -4.35 -6.59
C MET A 182 6.46 -4.18 -6.48
N ARG A 183 6.95 -3.69 -5.32
CA ARG A 183 8.36 -3.73 -4.95
C ARG A 183 8.57 -4.77 -3.85
N ILE A 184 9.62 -5.58 -3.99
CA ILE A 184 10.05 -6.59 -3.03
C ILE A 184 11.58 -6.53 -2.95
N GLY A 185 12.12 -5.83 -1.96
CA GLY A 185 13.53 -5.47 -1.90
C GLY A 185 13.93 -4.60 -3.10
N ARG A 186 14.79 -5.09 -3.95
CA ARG A 186 15.20 -4.41 -5.19
C ARG A 186 14.40 -4.85 -6.43
N THR A 187 13.62 -5.90 -6.31
CA THR A 187 12.81 -6.44 -7.41
C THR A 187 11.54 -5.63 -7.60
N LEU A 188 11.28 -5.21 -8.84
CA LEU A 188 10.02 -4.57 -9.26
C LEU A 188 9.28 -5.50 -10.20
N VAL A 189 8.00 -5.72 -9.90
CA VAL A 189 7.10 -6.60 -10.66
C VAL A 189 5.87 -5.81 -11.09
N ALA A 190 5.57 -5.74 -12.38
CA ALA A 190 4.31 -5.22 -12.88
C ALA A 190 3.16 -6.11 -12.40
N ARG A 191 2.08 -5.50 -11.87
CA ARG A 191 1.02 -6.26 -11.20
C ARG A 191 -0.25 -6.42 -12.04
N HIS A 192 -0.79 -5.33 -12.52
CA HIS A 192 -1.96 -5.28 -13.39
C HIS A 192 -2.15 -3.91 -14.01
N LEU A 193 -2.90 -3.86 -15.09
CA LEU A 193 -3.48 -2.67 -15.68
C LEU A 193 -5.01 -2.84 -15.68
N LEU A 194 -5.72 -1.91 -15.04
CA LEU A 194 -7.18 -1.90 -14.97
C LEU A 194 -7.72 -0.75 -15.79
N PHE A 195 -8.86 -1.00 -16.45
CA PHE A 195 -9.54 -0.02 -17.31
C PHE A 195 -10.94 0.28 -16.75
N GLY A 196 -11.34 1.53 -16.82
CA GLY A 196 -12.65 1.99 -16.37
C GLY A 196 -13.12 3.21 -17.13
N ALA A 197 -14.44 3.37 -17.24
CA ALA A 197 -15.09 4.56 -17.78
C ALA A 197 -15.27 5.67 -16.72
N ASP A 198 -14.88 5.41 -15.48
CA ASP A 198 -14.94 6.36 -14.37
C ASP A 198 -13.54 6.57 -13.79
N TRP A 199 -13.28 7.75 -13.24
CA TRP A 199 -12.01 8.12 -12.64
C TRP A 199 -11.63 7.26 -11.42
N VAL A 200 -12.59 6.60 -10.76
CA VAL A 200 -12.35 5.67 -9.65
C VAL A 200 -12.29 4.22 -10.16
N VAL A 201 -11.15 3.82 -10.69
CA VAL A 201 -10.94 2.46 -11.17
C VAL A 201 -10.58 1.52 -10.01
N LYS A 202 -11.56 0.76 -9.50
CA LYS A 202 -11.37 -0.24 -8.42
C LYS A 202 -11.35 -1.69 -8.91
N LYS A 203 -12.04 -1.96 -10.02
CA LYS A 203 -12.19 -3.27 -10.65
C LYS A 203 -12.04 -3.10 -12.15
N PRO A 204 -11.68 -4.16 -12.88
CA PRO A 204 -11.73 -4.10 -14.35
C PRO A 204 -13.19 -3.93 -14.76
N ALA A 205 -13.57 -2.74 -15.21
CA ALA A 205 -14.90 -2.45 -15.72
C ALA A 205 -14.97 -2.66 -17.24
N LEU A 206 -13.85 -2.46 -17.92
CA LEU A 206 -13.68 -2.69 -19.35
C LEU A 206 -12.68 -3.83 -19.54
N LEU A 207 -13.06 -4.89 -20.25
CA LEU A 207 -12.26 -6.09 -20.39
C LEU A 207 -12.58 -6.79 -21.74
N ASP A 208 -12.18 -6.17 -22.82
CA ASP A 208 -12.18 -6.77 -24.15
C ASP A 208 -10.78 -7.25 -24.57
N ALA A 209 -10.67 -7.79 -25.78
CA ALA A 209 -9.42 -8.31 -26.30
C ALA A 209 -8.31 -7.23 -26.46
N ALA A 210 -8.68 -5.97 -26.71
CA ALA A 210 -7.73 -4.87 -26.83
C ALA A 210 -7.15 -4.52 -25.47
N HIS A 211 -8.00 -4.36 -24.44
CA HIS A 211 -7.58 -4.10 -23.06
C HIS A 211 -6.73 -5.25 -22.51
N LEU A 212 -7.06 -6.50 -22.83
CA LEU A 212 -6.25 -7.65 -22.43
C LEU A 212 -4.86 -7.64 -23.09
N ARG A 213 -4.74 -7.24 -24.34
CA ARG A 213 -3.43 -7.10 -25.02
C ARG A 213 -2.61 -5.98 -24.40
N GLU A 214 -3.21 -4.81 -24.17
CA GLU A 214 -2.53 -3.68 -23.52
C GLU A 214 -2.05 -4.02 -22.10
N GLU A 215 -2.87 -4.72 -21.30
CA GLU A 215 -2.43 -5.22 -20.00
C GLU A 215 -1.27 -6.21 -20.13
N GLN A 216 -1.30 -7.12 -21.10
CA GLN A 216 -0.22 -8.08 -21.32
C GLN A 216 1.09 -7.38 -21.71
N GLU A 217 1.02 -6.43 -22.62
CA GLU A 217 2.17 -5.62 -23.03
C GLU A 217 2.76 -4.85 -21.85
N PHE A 218 1.94 -4.23 -21.01
CA PHE A 218 2.40 -3.59 -19.78
C PHE A 218 3.11 -4.57 -18.83
N LEU A 219 2.57 -5.79 -18.66
CA LEU A 219 3.17 -6.81 -17.79
C LEU A 219 4.51 -7.33 -18.32
N ASP A 220 4.68 -7.40 -19.63
CA ASP A 220 5.88 -7.90 -20.27
C ASP A 220 6.99 -6.85 -20.37
N LEU A 221 6.65 -5.62 -20.74
CA LEU A 221 7.61 -4.55 -21.00
C LEU A 221 7.91 -3.69 -19.78
N PHE A 222 6.91 -3.49 -18.92
CA PHE A 222 6.97 -2.59 -17.76
C PHE A 222 7.67 -1.25 -18.07
N PRO A 223 7.12 -0.43 -18.98
CA PRO A 223 7.79 0.75 -19.51
C PRO A 223 8.06 1.84 -18.47
N HIS A 224 7.32 1.85 -17.36
CA HIS A 224 7.43 2.85 -16.29
C HIS A 224 8.35 2.43 -15.14
N ARG A 225 9.15 1.36 -15.30
CA ARG A 225 9.98 0.74 -14.24
C ARG A 225 10.85 1.74 -13.50
N GLU A 226 11.55 2.62 -14.21
CA GLU A 226 12.45 3.60 -13.61
C GLU A 226 11.71 4.65 -12.79
N GLN A 227 10.62 5.19 -13.34
CA GLN A 227 9.79 6.19 -12.64
C GLN A 227 9.15 5.57 -11.38
N VAL A 228 8.68 4.32 -11.48
CA VAL A 228 8.13 3.57 -10.35
C VAL A 228 9.19 3.30 -9.30
N SER A 229 10.42 2.93 -9.70
CA SER A 229 11.54 2.77 -8.75
C SER A 229 11.82 4.07 -7.99
N ALA A 230 11.92 5.18 -8.69
CA ALA A 230 12.16 6.49 -8.09
C ALA A 230 11.06 6.90 -7.09
N ALA A 231 9.79 6.58 -7.40
CA ALA A 231 8.68 6.84 -6.48
C ALA A 231 8.76 6.00 -5.20
N PHE A 232 9.16 4.73 -5.29
CA PHE A 232 9.41 3.88 -4.13
C PHE A 232 10.61 4.34 -3.30
N ASP A 233 11.69 4.77 -3.97
CA ASP A 233 12.89 5.30 -3.29
C ASP A 233 12.56 6.60 -2.54
N LEU A 234 11.80 7.49 -3.15
CA LEU A 234 11.27 8.70 -2.51
C LEU A 234 10.42 8.36 -1.29
N ALA A 235 9.57 7.34 -1.38
CA ALA A 235 8.71 6.88 -0.28
C ALA A 235 9.48 6.20 0.84
N GLY A 236 10.74 5.82 0.65
CA GLY A 236 11.53 5.01 1.58
C GLY A 236 10.99 3.58 1.72
N MET A 237 10.31 3.07 0.69
CA MET A 237 9.63 1.77 0.74
C MET A 237 10.37 0.71 -0.09
N GLU A 238 10.70 -0.40 0.54
CA GLU A 238 11.34 -1.56 -0.06
C GLU A 238 10.37 -2.73 -0.28
N TYR A 239 9.18 -2.66 0.31
CA TYR A 239 8.07 -3.59 0.10
C TYR A 239 6.76 -2.83 0.06
N GLY A 240 6.01 -3.00 -1.02
CA GLY A 240 4.72 -2.36 -1.17
C GLY A 240 4.18 -2.45 -2.60
N ARG A 241 2.94 -2.03 -2.77
CA ARG A 241 2.29 -1.91 -4.08
C ARG A 241 1.94 -0.47 -4.36
N ILE A 242 2.43 0.03 -5.49
CA ILE A 242 2.09 1.34 -6.04
C ILE A 242 0.88 1.21 -6.98
N ASP A 243 -0.05 2.14 -6.85
CA ASP A 243 -1.15 2.35 -7.80
C ASP A 243 -0.99 3.75 -8.43
N TYR A 244 -0.96 3.82 -9.76
CA TYR A 244 -0.69 5.05 -10.51
C TYR A 244 -1.43 5.10 -11.85
N ALA A 245 -1.50 6.28 -12.44
CA ALA A 245 -1.87 6.49 -13.83
C ALA A 245 -0.68 7.05 -14.62
N VAL A 246 -0.84 7.25 -15.91
CA VAL A 246 0.14 7.92 -16.78
C VAL A 246 -0.54 9.08 -17.48
N LEU A 247 0.08 10.23 -17.46
CA LEU A 247 -0.33 11.42 -18.20
C LEU A 247 0.90 12.01 -18.89
N ASP A 248 0.85 12.19 -20.19
CA ASP A 248 1.94 12.74 -21.00
C ASP A 248 3.29 12.01 -20.76
N GLY A 249 3.26 10.68 -20.69
CA GLY A 249 4.44 9.84 -20.46
C GLY A 249 4.99 9.87 -19.02
N ARG A 250 4.35 10.58 -18.09
CA ARG A 250 4.75 10.67 -16.69
C ARG A 250 3.78 9.94 -15.77
N ILE A 251 4.31 9.21 -14.80
CA ILE A 251 3.46 8.55 -13.79
C ILE A 251 2.80 9.60 -12.89
N GLN A 252 1.57 9.30 -12.49
CA GLN A 252 0.78 10.05 -11.52
C GLN A 252 0.41 9.09 -10.40
N VAL A 253 1.10 9.20 -9.26
CA VAL A 253 1.00 8.20 -8.19
C VAL A 253 -0.15 8.54 -7.24
N TRP A 254 -1.07 7.61 -7.08
CA TRP A 254 -2.22 7.75 -6.17
C TRP A 254 -1.93 7.30 -4.76
N GLU A 255 -1.16 6.22 -4.62
CA GLU A 255 -0.76 5.65 -3.32
C GLU A 255 0.32 4.58 -3.48
N ILE A 256 1.07 4.36 -2.40
CA ILE A 256 1.84 3.14 -2.19
C ILE A 256 1.31 2.49 -0.90
N ASN A 257 0.97 1.22 -0.98
CA ASN A 257 0.37 0.45 0.11
C ASN A 257 1.38 -0.57 0.62
N THR A 258 1.75 -0.51 1.90
CA THR A 258 2.71 -1.43 2.51
C THR A 258 2.09 -2.79 2.88
N ASN A 259 0.74 -2.90 2.94
CA ASN A 259 0.03 -4.16 3.18
C ASN A 259 -1.00 -4.46 2.07
N PRO A 260 -0.57 -4.62 0.80
CA PRO A 260 -1.49 -4.77 -0.31
C PRO A 260 -2.14 -6.15 -0.37
N VAL A 261 -3.33 -6.21 -0.96
CA VAL A 261 -3.86 -7.47 -1.48
C VAL A 261 -2.98 -7.89 -2.67
N LEU A 262 -2.11 -8.87 -2.48
CA LEU A 262 -1.22 -9.36 -3.53
C LEU A 262 -2.00 -9.97 -4.68
N ILE A 263 -2.83 -10.96 -4.38
CA ILE A 263 -3.72 -11.62 -5.35
C ILE A 263 -5.09 -11.81 -4.71
N PRO A 264 -6.20 -11.64 -5.47
CA PRO A 264 -7.54 -11.93 -4.98
C PRO A 264 -7.70 -13.40 -4.57
N HIS A 265 -8.79 -13.71 -3.88
CA HIS A 265 -9.13 -15.10 -3.56
C HIS A 265 -9.30 -15.92 -4.87
N PRO A 266 -8.84 -17.19 -4.97
CA PRO A 266 -8.89 -17.98 -6.19
C PRO A 266 -10.28 -18.03 -6.84
N ARG A 267 -11.35 -18.12 -6.04
CA ARG A 267 -12.74 -18.09 -6.55
C ARG A 267 -13.13 -16.79 -7.29
N ARG A 268 -12.32 -15.73 -7.18
CA ARG A 268 -12.54 -14.43 -7.83
C ARG A 268 -11.58 -14.20 -9.00
N VAL A 269 -10.76 -15.21 -9.30
CA VAL A 269 -9.77 -15.16 -10.37
C VAL A 269 -10.14 -16.25 -11.36
N ALA A 270 -10.58 -15.87 -12.54
CA ALA A 270 -10.97 -16.80 -13.60
C ALA A 270 -10.60 -16.20 -14.96
N GLY A 271 -10.69 -17.04 -16.00
CA GLY A 271 -10.48 -16.64 -17.38
C GLY A 271 -9.06 -16.13 -17.65
N PRO A 272 -8.89 -15.20 -18.61
CA PRO A 272 -7.57 -14.75 -19.09
C PRO A 272 -6.66 -14.16 -18.02
N ARG A 273 -7.21 -13.78 -16.88
CA ARG A 273 -6.41 -13.19 -15.78
C ARG A 273 -5.85 -14.22 -14.81
N LEU A 274 -6.23 -15.49 -14.92
CA LEU A 274 -5.69 -16.53 -14.04
C LEU A 274 -4.19 -16.71 -14.26
N ASP A 275 -3.76 -16.90 -15.49
CA ASP A 275 -2.34 -17.10 -15.83
C ASP A 275 -1.48 -15.90 -15.41
N ARG A 276 -1.98 -14.68 -15.59
CA ARG A 276 -1.31 -13.46 -15.12
C ARG A 276 -1.14 -13.42 -13.60
N ASN A 277 -2.14 -13.88 -12.85
CA ASN A 277 -2.04 -13.96 -11.40
C ASN A 277 -1.11 -15.08 -10.94
N LEU A 278 -1.06 -16.21 -11.64
CA LEU A 278 -0.09 -17.28 -11.38
C LEU A 278 1.33 -16.79 -11.64
N ARG A 279 1.61 -16.20 -12.82
CA ARG A 279 2.90 -15.58 -13.14
C ARG A 279 3.34 -14.56 -12.08
N PHE A 280 2.41 -13.69 -11.63
CA PHE A 280 2.70 -12.73 -10.57
C PHE A 280 3.00 -13.43 -9.23
N ALA A 281 2.29 -14.51 -8.89
CA ALA A 281 2.58 -15.30 -7.70
C ALA A 281 4.00 -15.87 -7.73
N ASP A 282 4.39 -16.45 -8.86
CA ASP A 282 5.74 -17.02 -9.06
C ASP A 282 6.82 -15.95 -8.90
N GLN A 283 6.64 -14.77 -9.49
CA GLN A 283 7.57 -13.65 -9.35
C GLN A 283 7.69 -13.15 -7.89
N VAL A 284 6.58 -13.13 -7.15
CA VAL A 284 6.59 -12.77 -5.71
C VAL A 284 7.30 -13.85 -4.89
N ILE A 285 7.05 -15.13 -5.18
CA ILE A 285 7.71 -16.27 -4.52
C ILE A 285 9.22 -16.21 -4.75
N GLU A 286 9.63 -16.01 -5.99
CA GLU A 286 11.05 -15.90 -6.38
C GLU A 286 11.73 -14.74 -5.65
N ALA A 287 11.13 -13.53 -5.70
CA ALA A 287 11.69 -12.33 -5.06
C ALA A 287 11.82 -12.47 -3.55
N LEU A 288 10.78 -13.00 -2.87
CA LEU A 288 10.81 -13.25 -1.43
C LEU A 288 11.80 -14.37 -1.07
N GLY A 289 11.83 -15.43 -1.88
CA GLY A 289 12.77 -16.55 -1.71
C GLY A 289 14.22 -16.11 -1.83
N ALA A 290 14.55 -15.29 -2.83
CA ALA A 290 15.90 -14.76 -3.03
C ALA A 290 16.35 -13.86 -1.85
N LEU A 291 15.46 -13.07 -1.29
CA LEU A 291 15.77 -12.26 -0.09
C LEU A 291 16.02 -13.11 1.16
N ASP A 292 15.31 -14.23 1.29
CA ASP A 292 15.42 -15.12 2.45
C ASP A 292 16.60 -16.11 2.34
N ALA A 293 16.98 -16.49 1.13
CA ALA A 293 18.02 -17.51 0.89
C ALA A 293 19.45 -17.02 1.20
N GLY A 294 19.70 -15.72 1.13
CA GLY A 294 21.05 -15.15 1.31
C GLY A 294 21.39 -14.76 2.76
N LEU A 295 20.65 -15.28 3.76
CA LEU A 295 20.84 -14.93 5.16
C LEU A 295 21.81 -15.88 5.85
N ALA A 296 22.72 -15.32 6.65
CA ALA A 296 23.64 -16.11 7.48
C ALA A 296 22.88 -16.80 8.65
N PRO A 297 23.40 -17.90 9.19
CA PRO A 297 22.94 -18.42 10.47
C PRO A 297 23.10 -17.37 11.60
N GLY A 298 22.22 -17.41 12.59
CA GLY A 298 22.26 -16.48 13.71
C GLY A 298 21.45 -16.96 14.92
N ALA A 299 21.61 -16.28 16.04
CA ALA A 299 20.81 -16.51 17.24
C ALA A 299 19.60 -15.56 17.30
N PRO A 300 18.53 -15.95 18.00
CA PRO A 300 17.39 -15.07 18.26
C PRO A 300 17.81 -13.81 19.02
N VAL A 301 17.19 -12.68 18.69
CA VAL A 301 17.45 -11.37 19.28
C VAL A 301 16.24 -10.91 20.10
N PRO A 302 16.41 -10.50 21.38
CA PRO A 302 15.32 -9.97 22.19
C PRO A 302 14.73 -8.72 21.55
N LEU A 303 13.41 -8.67 21.41
CA LEU A 303 12.70 -7.47 20.96
C LEU A 303 12.24 -6.62 22.15
N PRO A 304 12.17 -5.29 21.99
CA PRO A 304 11.69 -4.42 23.04
C PRO A 304 10.22 -4.74 23.38
N HIS A 305 9.99 -5.11 24.64
CA HIS A 305 8.66 -5.36 25.17
C HIS A 305 8.12 -4.08 25.82
N ARG A 306 7.36 -3.28 25.09
CA ARG A 306 6.46 -2.32 25.71
C ARG A 306 5.19 -3.06 26.15
N ARG A 307 5.04 -3.29 27.46
CA ARG A 307 3.73 -3.60 28.03
C ARG A 307 2.83 -2.42 27.70
N SER A 308 1.87 -2.60 26.77
CA SER A 308 0.82 -1.62 26.54
C SER A 308 -0.06 -1.58 27.80
N ARG A 309 0.28 -0.68 28.73
CA ARG A 309 -0.48 -0.48 29.99
C ARG A 309 -1.88 0.08 29.77
N LEU A 310 -2.32 0.38 28.54
CA LEU A 310 -3.53 1.11 28.25
C LEU A 310 -4.69 0.31 27.61
N ARG A 311 -4.48 -0.93 27.18
CA ARG A 311 -5.61 -1.75 26.68
C ARG A 311 -6.31 -2.63 27.71
N ALA A 312 -5.85 -2.65 28.95
CA ALA A 312 -6.50 -3.42 30.04
C ALA A 312 -7.71 -2.69 30.69
N LEU A 313 -7.99 -1.45 30.33
CA LEU A 313 -8.98 -0.60 31.05
C LEU A 313 -10.22 -0.18 30.24
N LEU A 314 -10.42 -0.70 29.01
CA LEU A 314 -11.70 -0.49 28.31
C LEU A 314 -12.49 -1.80 28.30
N PRO A 315 -13.59 -1.90 29.06
CA PRO A 315 -14.50 -3.03 28.94
C PRO A 315 -15.06 -3.05 27.52
N ARG A 316 -15.07 -4.25 26.94
CA ARG A 316 -15.73 -4.53 25.66
C ARG A 316 -17.21 -4.18 25.78
N LEU A 317 -17.62 -3.01 25.40
CA LEU A 317 -19.01 -2.73 25.08
C LEU A 317 -19.34 -3.52 23.81
N ARG A 318 -19.75 -4.77 23.99
CA ARG A 318 -20.60 -5.46 23.04
C ARG A 318 -21.93 -4.69 23.05
N ARG A 319 -22.30 -4.13 21.93
CA ARG A 319 -23.70 -3.81 21.65
C ARG A 319 -24.19 -4.72 20.52
N PRO A 320 -25.48 -5.10 20.61
CA PRO A 320 -26.13 -6.21 19.92
C PRO A 320 -26.20 -6.03 18.40
#